data_b21cc8cfec57d72012c3b8bb7c760284
#
_entry.id   b21cc8cfec57d72012c3b8bb7c760284
#
_cell.length_a   1.000
_cell.length_b   1.000
_cell.length_c   1.000
_cell.angle_alpha   90.00
_cell.angle_beta   90.00
_cell.angle_gamma   90.00
#
_symmetry.space_group_name_H-M   'P 1'
#
loop_
_entity.id
_entity.type
_entity.pdbx_description
1 polymer ?
#
loop_
_entity_poly.entity_id
_entity_poly.type
_entity_poly.pdbx_seq_one_letter_code
_entity_poly.pdbx_strand_id
1 'polypeptide(L)'
;MPGTRKLGRPTAHRKAMMRGMVTLLLENGQVETTLTRAKEVRSIAEKMITLGKKNTLASRRAALAYITKEEVVTKVFVELAPMYADRNGGYTQIFKLGPRRGDGAEMAIVKLIDYKKPEAKKAKKDKSEKKVEAPLVDAK
;
A
#
# COMPACT_ATOMS: atom_id res chain seq x y z
N MET A 1 -14.51 -17.55 15.53
CA MET A 1 -13.65 -16.54 14.87
C MET A 1 -12.64 -17.29 14.05
N PRO A 2 -12.49 -17.09 12.75
CA PRO A 2 -11.31 -17.57 12.07
C PRO A 2 -10.13 -16.91 12.77
N GLY A 3 -9.35 -17.72 13.50
CA GLY A 3 -8.28 -17.23 14.37
C GLY A 3 -7.24 -16.50 13.52
N THR A 4 -6.93 -15.28 13.87
CA THR A 4 -5.78 -14.59 13.33
C THR A 4 -4.54 -15.48 13.55
N ARG A 5 -3.87 -15.83 12.47
CA ARG A 5 -2.67 -16.69 12.53
C ARG A 5 -1.61 -16.03 13.40
N LYS A 6 -1.00 -16.79 14.29
CA LYS A 6 0.06 -16.26 15.17
C LYS A 6 1.30 -15.82 14.40
N LEU A 7 1.59 -16.41 13.23
CA LEU A 7 2.73 -16.10 12.34
C LEU A 7 4.08 -16.15 13.05
N GLY A 8 4.21 -17.02 14.08
CA GLY A 8 5.44 -17.17 14.86
C GLY A 8 5.85 -15.91 15.64
N ARG A 9 4.90 -15.02 16.00
CA ARG A 9 5.21 -13.74 16.64
C ARG A 9 4.32 -13.42 17.83
N PRO A 10 4.88 -12.74 18.88
CA PRO A 10 4.09 -12.15 19.96
C PRO A 10 3.03 -11.18 19.41
N THR A 11 1.96 -10.99 20.17
CA THR A 11 0.78 -10.21 19.71
C THR A 11 1.13 -8.78 19.32
N ALA A 12 1.95 -8.09 20.12
CA ALA A 12 2.35 -6.70 19.85
C ALA A 12 3.14 -6.59 18.53
N HIS A 13 4.15 -7.44 18.34
CA HIS A 13 4.97 -7.48 17.13
C HIS A 13 4.14 -7.85 15.89
N ARG A 14 3.23 -8.85 16.01
CA ARG A 14 2.34 -9.24 14.93
C ARG A 14 1.42 -8.09 14.51
N LYS A 15 0.81 -7.38 15.46
CA LYS A 15 -0.04 -6.21 15.19
C LYS A 15 0.75 -5.10 14.48
N ALA A 16 1.94 -4.76 14.96
CA ALA A 16 2.79 -3.74 14.35
C ALA A 16 3.18 -4.11 12.91
N MET A 17 3.60 -5.35 12.67
CA MET A 17 3.93 -5.86 11.33
C MET A 17 2.72 -5.79 10.39
N MET A 18 1.52 -6.20 10.83
CA MET A 18 0.31 -6.14 10.01
C MET A 18 -0.08 -4.70 9.68
N ARG A 19 -0.01 -3.77 10.64
CA ARG A 19 -0.27 -2.35 10.42
C ARG A 19 0.64 -1.78 9.33
N GLY A 20 1.94 -2.04 9.41
CA GLY A 20 2.91 -1.60 8.40
C GLY A 20 2.59 -2.14 7.00
N MET A 21 2.32 -3.46 6.89
CA MET A 21 2.00 -4.07 5.59
C MET A 21 0.67 -3.57 5.00
N VAL A 22 -0.36 -3.36 5.83
CA VAL A 22 -1.64 -2.80 5.37
C VAL A 22 -1.46 -1.36 4.91
N THR A 23 -0.71 -0.54 5.65
CA THR A 23 -0.38 0.83 5.26
C THR A 23 0.34 0.86 3.90
N LEU A 24 1.37 0.02 3.70
CA LEU A 24 2.09 -0.09 2.42
C LEU A 24 1.19 -0.57 1.26
N LEU A 25 0.29 -1.52 1.53
CA LEU A 25 -0.65 -1.99 0.50
C LEU A 25 -1.58 -0.86 0.04
N LEU A 26 -2.15 -0.11 0.98
CA LEU A 26 -3.07 1.01 0.67
C LEU A 26 -2.33 2.19 0.01
N GLU A 27 -1.07 2.43 0.39
CA GLU A 27 -0.21 3.46 -0.19
C GLU A 27 0.21 3.14 -1.63
N ASN A 28 0.72 1.93 -1.85
CA ASN A 28 1.32 1.53 -3.13
C ASN A 28 0.37 0.77 -4.07
N GLY A 29 -0.77 0.30 -3.55
CA GLY A 29 -1.71 -0.53 -4.31
C GLY A 29 -1.30 -2.00 -4.42
N GLN A 30 -0.05 -2.34 -4.09
CA GLN A 30 0.45 -3.71 -4.06
C GLN A 30 1.55 -3.91 -3.02
N VAL A 31 1.66 -5.12 -2.51
CA VAL A 31 2.72 -5.53 -1.58
C VAL A 31 3.11 -6.98 -1.82
N GLU A 32 4.40 -7.26 -1.84
CA GLU A 32 4.95 -8.61 -1.92
C GLU A 32 5.27 -9.11 -0.52
N THR A 33 4.83 -10.33 -0.19
CA THR A 33 5.04 -10.96 1.11
C THR A 33 4.82 -12.48 1.02
N THR A 34 4.98 -13.19 2.15
CA THR A 34 4.66 -14.62 2.19
C THR A 34 3.15 -14.86 2.10
N LEU A 35 2.74 -15.95 1.48
CA LEU A 35 1.33 -16.30 1.27
C LEU A 35 0.49 -16.29 2.56
N THR A 36 1.07 -16.74 3.67
CA THR A 36 0.40 -16.75 4.97
C THR A 36 0.10 -15.34 5.49
N ARG A 37 1.07 -14.40 5.33
CA ARG A 37 0.89 -12.99 5.69
C ARG A 37 -0.08 -12.29 4.73
N ALA A 38 0.03 -12.59 3.43
CA ALA A 38 -0.85 -12.05 2.40
C ALA A 38 -2.33 -12.29 2.73
N LYS A 39 -2.69 -13.49 3.18
CA LYS A 39 -4.06 -13.83 3.58
C LYS A 39 -4.58 -12.99 4.76
N GLU A 40 -3.73 -12.70 5.74
CA GLU A 40 -4.11 -11.87 6.91
C GLU A 40 -4.19 -10.37 6.52
N VAL A 41 -3.20 -9.88 5.75
CA VAL A 41 -3.19 -8.49 5.25
C VAL A 41 -4.44 -8.20 4.42
N ARG A 42 -4.85 -9.12 3.55
CA ARG A 42 -6.07 -9.03 2.76
C ARG A 42 -7.29 -8.72 3.62
N SER A 43 -7.53 -9.53 4.64
CA SER A 43 -8.71 -9.38 5.50
C SER A 43 -8.77 -8.02 6.20
N ILE A 44 -7.62 -7.52 6.65
CA ILE A 44 -7.54 -6.23 7.35
C ILE A 44 -7.69 -5.07 6.36
N ALA A 45 -7.02 -5.13 5.21
CA ALA A 45 -7.11 -4.10 4.18
C ALA A 45 -8.54 -3.93 3.67
N GLU A 46 -9.26 -5.02 3.43
CA GLU A 46 -10.65 -4.98 3.00
C GLU A 46 -11.56 -4.33 4.05
N LYS A 47 -11.29 -4.54 5.35
CA LYS A 47 -12.00 -3.83 6.43
C LYS A 47 -11.75 -2.33 6.41
N MET A 48 -10.50 -1.89 6.14
CA MET A 48 -10.16 -0.47 6.05
C MET A 48 -10.89 0.20 4.86
N ILE A 49 -10.96 -0.45 3.71
CA ILE A 49 -11.71 0.05 2.55
C ILE A 49 -13.21 0.13 2.86
N THR A 50 -13.77 -0.88 3.54
CA THR A 50 -15.18 -0.86 3.96
C THR A 50 -15.48 0.28 4.94
N LEU A 51 -14.56 0.59 5.86
CA LEU A 51 -14.68 1.78 6.72
C LEU A 51 -14.64 3.08 5.90
N GLY A 52 -13.79 3.15 4.87
CA GLY A 52 -13.73 4.26 3.93
C GLY A 52 -15.07 4.52 3.23
N LYS A 53 -15.73 3.46 2.77
CA LYS A 53 -17.05 3.54 2.10
C LYS A 53 -18.14 4.12 3.00
N LYS A 54 -18.10 3.90 4.32
CA LYS A 54 -19.06 4.49 5.26
C LYS A 54 -18.94 6.01 5.39
N ASN A 55 -17.77 6.55 5.14
CA ASN A 55 -17.42 7.97 5.12
C ASN A 55 -17.98 8.80 6.30
N THR A 56 -18.01 8.24 7.50
CA THR A 56 -18.41 8.93 8.73
C THR A 56 -17.18 9.37 9.53
N LEU A 57 -17.33 10.37 10.40
CA LEU A 57 -16.25 10.79 11.31
C LEU A 57 -15.77 9.62 12.20
N ALA A 58 -16.70 8.80 12.68
CA ALA A 58 -16.38 7.61 13.47
C ALA A 58 -15.54 6.60 12.67
N SER A 59 -15.90 6.33 11.39
CA SER A 59 -15.12 5.42 10.54
C SER A 59 -13.73 5.98 10.24
N ARG A 60 -13.57 7.29 10.06
CA ARG A 60 -12.27 7.94 9.87
C ARG A 60 -11.39 7.82 11.12
N ARG A 61 -11.93 8.06 12.30
CA ARG A 61 -11.22 7.86 13.59
C ARG A 61 -10.79 6.40 13.78
N ALA A 62 -11.65 5.44 13.42
CA ALA A 62 -11.33 4.01 13.49
C ALA A 62 -10.20 3.63 12.52
N ALA A 63 -10.18 4.19 11.30
CA ALA A 63 -9.10 3.98 10.33
C ALA A 63 -7.77 4.60 10.82
N LEU A 64 -7.79 5.83 11.36
CA LEU A 64 -6.62 6.51 11.95
C LEU A 64 -6.04 5.74 13.13
N ALA A 65 -6.88 5.10 13.96
CA ALA A 65 -6.41 4.26 15.05
C ALA A 65 -5.61 3.04 14.59
N TYR A 66 -5.81 2.60 13.35
CA TYR A 66 -5.12 1.44 12.79
C TYR A 66 -3.98 1.82 11.83
N ILE A 67 -4.23 2.68 10.84
CA ILE A 67 -3.25 3.11 9.82
C ILE A 67 -2.37 4.19 10.42
N THR A 68 -1.04 4.02 10.33
CA THR A 68 -0.06 4.92 10.96
C THR A 68 0.16 6.23 10.21
N LYS A 69 -0.12 6.24 8.89
CA LYS A 69 0.07 7.43 8.03
C LYS A 69 -1.27 8.09 7.73
N GLU A 70 -1.44 9.34 8.10
CA GLU A 70 -2.67 10.11 7.88
C GLU A 70 -2.96 10.34 6.39
N GLU A 71 -1.92 10.55 5.59
CA GLU A 71 -2.02 10.68 4.13
C GLU A 71 -2.66 9.45 3.49
N VAL A 72 -2.30 8.24 3.97
CA VAL A 72 -2.87 6.98 3.47
C VAL A 72 -4.34 6.86 3.88
N VAL A 73 -4.72 7.31 5.08
CA VAL A 73 -6.13 7.35 5.48
C VAL A 73 -6.91 8.29 4.56
N THR A 74 -6.40 9.49 4.31
CA THR A 74 -7.04 10.43 3.37
C THR A 74 -7.22 9.81 1.99
N LYS A 75 -6.20 9.12 1.47
CA LYS A 75 -6.26 8.39 0.21
C LYS A 75 -7.35 7.31 0.21
N VAL A 76 -7.48 6.55 1.30
CA VAL A 76 -8.54 5.52 1.42
C VAL A 76 -9.93 6.14 1.29
N PHE A 77 -10.19 7.29 1.91
CA PHE A 77 -11.50 7.94 1.90
C PHE A 77 -11.79 8.73 0.62
N VAL A 78 -10.77 9.35 0.01
CA VAL A 78 -10.94 10.23 -1.16
C VAL A 78 -10.81 9.47 -2.48
N GLU A 79 -9.89 8.49 -2.57
CA GLU A 79 -9.60 7.78 -3.82
C GLU A 79 -10.17 6.36 -3.83
N LEU A 80 -9.82 5.52 -2.82
CA LEU A 80 -10.16 4.11 -2.85
C LEU A 80 -11.64 3.84 -2.56
N ALA A 81 -12.24 4.56 -1.62
CA ALA A 81 -13.65 4.35 -1.26
C ALA A 81 -14.62 4.66 -2.42
N PRO A 82 -14.49 5.78 -3.16
CA PRO A 82 -15.31 6.02 -4.35
C PRO A 82 -15.06 5.01 -5.47
N MET A 83 -13.79 4.59 -5.68
CA MET A 83 -13.43 3.62 -6.72
C MET A 83 -14.12 2.25 -6.50
N TYR A 84 -14.38 1.88 -5.26
CA TYR A 84 -15.03 0.60 -4.91
C TYR A 84 -16.49 0.78 -4.46
N ALA A 85 -17.14 1.89 -4.75
CA ALA A 85 -18.51 2.17 -4.27
C ALA A 85 -19.50 1.05 -4.61
N ASP A 86 -19.48 0.55 -5.85
CA ASP A 86 -20.39 -0.46 -6.37
C ASP A 86 -20.00 -1.90 -6.00
N ARG A 87 -18.77 -2.11 -5.48
CA ARG A 87 -18.27 -3.45 -5.16
C ARG A 87 -18.50 -3.78 -3.69
N ASN A 88 -19.19 -4.90 -3.43
CA ASN A 88 -19.46 -5.37 -2.07
C ASN A 88 -18.43 -6.40 -1.59
N GLY A 89 -17.20 -5.96 -1.27
CA GLY A 89 -16.12 -6.83 -0.83
C GLY A 89 -15.21 -7.32 -1.97
N GLY A 90 -14.15 -8.08 -1.62
CA GLY A 90 -13.20 -8.60 -2.60
C GLY A 90 -12.42 -7.51 -3.33
N TYR A 91 -11.95 -6.49 -2.60
CA TYR A 91 -11.17 -5.38 -3.17
C TYR A 91 -9.74 -5.73 -3.49
N THR A 92 -9.27 -6.89 -3.05
CA THR A 92 -7.88 -7.32 -3.18
C THR A 92 -7.78 -8.67 -3.86
N GLN A 93 -6.70 -8.88 -4.61
CA GLN A 93 -6.36 -10.14 -5.25
C GLN A 93 -4.98 -10.59 -4.80
N ILE A 94 -4.80 -11.91 -4.61
CA ILE A 94 -3.54 -12.53 -4.22
C ILE A 94 -3.01 -13.36 -5.39
N PHE A 95 -1.81 -13.04 -5.85
CA PHE A 95 -1.08 -13.79 -6.87
C PHE A 95 0.05 -14.55 -6.20
N LYS A 96 0.12 -15.87 -6.40
CA LYS A 96 1.22 -16.72 -5.92
C LYS A 96 2.41 -16.57 -6.85
N LEU A 97 3.61 -16.36 -6.27
CA LEU A 97 4.87 -16.25 -7.03
C LEU A 97 5.69 -17.54 -7.02
N GLY A 98 5.36 -18.48 -6.13
CA GLY A 98 6.15 -19.68 -5.90
C GLY A 98 7.11 -19.57 -4.71
N PRO A 99 7.95 -20.58 -4.51
CA PRO A 99 8.89 -20.64 -3.37
C PRO A 99 10.07 -19.66 -3.54
N ARG A 100 10.46 -19.01 -2.46
CA ARG A 100 11.62 -18.12 -2.40
C ARG A 100 12.90 -18.95 -2.32
N ARG A 101 13.96 -18.51 -3.01
CA ARG A 101 15.30 -19.13 -2.90
C ARG A 101 15.82 -18.97 -1.46
N GLY A 102 16.46 -20.01 -0.97
CA GLY A 102 17.07 -20.07 0.36
C GLY A 102 16.22 -20.83 1.37
N ASP A 103 15.01 -20.35 1.67
CA ASP A 103 14.13 -20.92 2.70
C ASP A 103 12.87 -21.62 2.16
N GLY A 104 12.65 -21.62 0.84
CA GLY A 104 11.49 -22.26 0.22
C GLY A 104 10.14 -21.67 0.62
N ALA A 105 10.11 -20.48 1.25
CA ALA A 105 8.86 -19.85 1.69
C ALA A 105 7.97 -19.48 0.49
N GLU A 106 6.70 -19.87 0.49
CA GLU A 106 5.75 -19.48 -0.54
C GLU A 106 5.52 -17.97 -0.53
N MET A 107 5.86 -17.32 -1.63
CA MET A 107 5.69 -15.88 -1.84
C MET A 107 4.39 -15.58 -2.56
N ALA A 108 3.83 -14.41 -2.28
CA ALA A 108 2.64 -13.91 -2.95
C ALA A 108 2.64 -12.38 -3.00
N ILE A 109 2.03 -11.84 -4.05
CA ILE A 109 1.71 -10.42 -4.17
C ILE A 109 0.24 -10.24 -3.83
N VAL A 110 -0.05 -9.31 -2.93
CA VAL A 110 -1.39 -8.77 -2.70
C VAL A 110 -1.52 -7.49 -3.49
N LYS A 111 -2.55 -7.38 -4.32
CA LYS A 111 -2.79 -6.21 -5.16
C LYS A 111 -4.23 -5.73 -4.98
N LEU A 112 -4.43 -4.41 -4.98
CA LEU A 112 -5.74 -3.79 -5.08
C LEU A 112 -6.26 -3.94 -6.52
N ILE A 113 -7.51 -4.37 -6.67
CA ILE A 113 -8.14 -4.57 -7.98
C ILE A 113 -8.40 -3.18 -8.60
N ASP A 114 -8.16 -3.06 -9.91
CA ASP A 114 -8.39 -1.85 -10.72
C ASP A 114 -7.60 -0.60 -10.26
N TYR A 115 -6.74 -0.72 -9.25
CA TYR A 115 -5.90 0.37 -8.79
C TYR A 115 -4.66 0.53 -9.68
N LYS A 116 -4.57 1.65 -10.38
CA LYS A 116 -3.36 2.10 -11.07
C LYS A 116 -2.64 3.10 -10.17
N LYS A 117 -1.43 2.75 -9.73
CA LYS A 117 -0.59 3.71 -8.98
C LYS A 117 -0.38 4.94 -9.87
N PRO A 118 -0.71 6.16 -9.42
CA PRO A 118 -0.32 7.35 -10.14
C PRO A 118 1.20 7.31 -10.30
N GLU A 119 1.68 7.33 -11.54
CA GLU A 119 3.12 7.40 -11.80
C GLU A 119 3.63 8.66 -11.09
N ALA A 120 4.54 8.47 -10.14
CA ALA A 120 5.24 9.59 -9.54
C ALA A 120 5.85 10.37 -10.72
N LYS A 121 5.40 11.60 -10.93
CA LYS A 121 6.02 12.51 -11.90
C LYS A 121 7.50 12.48 -11.58
N LYS A 122 8.30 11.79 -12.40
CA LYS A 122 9.76 11.87 -12.34
C LYS A 122 10.06 13.35 -12.36
N ALA A 123 10.48 13.87 -11.23
CA ALA A 123 10.83 15.28 -11.10
C ALA A 123 11.82 15.58 -12.22
N LYS A 124 11.50 16.63 -12.98
CA LYS A 124 12.38 17.25 -13.97
C LYS A 124 13.68 17.67 -13.30
N LYS A 125 14.63 16.75 -13.12
CA LYS A 125 15.94 17.04 -12.57
C LYS A 125 17.01 17.15 -13.66
N ASP A 126 16.61 17.02 -14.95
CA ASP A 126 17.55 17.02 -16.07
C ASP A 126 17.54 18.30 -16.93
N LYS A 127 17.10 19.44 -16.39
CA LYS A 127 17.12 20.70 -17.17
C LYS A 127 17.90 21.86 -16.53
N SER A 128 18.57 21.66 -15.42
CA SER A 128 19.38 22.73 -14.80
C SER A 128 20.90 22.62 -14.99
N GLU A 129 21.40 21.49 -15.53
CA GLU A 129 22.85 21.31 -15.72
C GLU A 129 23.38 21.61 -17.13
N LYS A 130 22.52 22.07 -18.05
CA LYS A 130 22.93 22.39 -19.44
C LYS A 130 22.95 23.88 -19.77
N LYS A 131 23.04 24.75 -18.80
CA LYS A 131 23.05 26.20 -19.05
C LYS A 131 24.20 26.97 -18.31
N VAL A 132 25.33 26.34 -18.16
CA VAL A 132 26.58 27.03 -17.74
C VAL A 132 27.75 26.48 -18.56
N GLU A 133 27.73 26.76 -19.85
CA GLU A 133 28.94 26.78 -20.69
C GLU A 133 28.63 27.67 -21.90
N ALA A 134 28.86 28.95 -21.68
CA ALA A 134 29.01 29.88 -22.78
C ALA A 134 30.52 30.15 -22.91
N PRO A 135 31.13 29.97 -24.09
CA PRO A 135 32.56 30.19 -24.29
C PRO A 135 32.88 31.66 -24.28
N LEU A 136 33.89 32.01 -23.48
CA LEU A 136 34.65 33.28 -23.61
C LEU A 136 35.30 33.29 -25.00
N VAL A 137 34.86 34.19 -25.85
CA VAL A 137 35.55 34.52 -27.10
C VAL A 137 36.44 35.74 -26.84
N ASP A 138 37.72 35.53 -27.08
CA ASP A 138 38.76 36.52 -27.09
C ASP A 138 38.38 37.72 -27.96
N ALA A 139 38.64 38.92 -27.43
CA ALA A 139 38.73 40.12 -28.21
C ALA A 139 40.13 40.70 -28.07
N LYS A 140 40.81 40.73 -29.16
CA LYS A 140 42.08 41.40 -29.42
C LYS A 140 41.81 42.90 -29.55
#